data_93bb72ed2ddb96fa5e7d2bd02faa49c7
#
_entry.id   93bb72ed2ddb96fa5e7d2bd02faa49c7
#
_cell.length_a   1.000
_cell.length_b   1.000
_cell.length_c   1.000
_cell.angle_alpha   90.00
_cell.angle_beta   90.00
_cell.angle_gamma   90.00
#
_symmetry.space_group_name_H-M   'P 1'
#
loop_
_entity.id
_entity.type
_entity.pdbx_description
1 polymer ?
#
loop_
_entity_poly.entity_id
_entity_poly.type
_entity_poly.pdbx_seq_one_letter_code
_entity_poly.pdbx_strand_id
1 'polypeptide(L)'
;MFAMDRVNEKNCQQARLDSNVSARQEDLTILREQMEILRNRLFLLGEEDRVLMRMYFENGISIRQLAKLTGTNRANISRKVRKITRRLLDERFVICLRKRRAMTPFEFSVARDSFIRGLSFREISQRKRVSYHSIRKTMKNIKRVIDNGNIYTGKKL
;
A
#
# COMPACT_ATOMS: atom_id res chain seq x y z
N MET A 1 -23.47 33.68 41.01
CA MET A 1 -22.36 32.74 40.96
C MET A 1 -22.64 31.51 40.10
N PHE A 2 -23.82 31.35 39.48
CA PHE A 2 -24.23 30.17 38.65
C PHE A 2 -24.22 30.40 37.13
N ALA A 3 -23.86 31.58 36.64
CA ALA A 3 -23.87 31.86 35.19
C ALA A 3 -22.52 31.63 34.48
N MET A 4 -21.40 31.66 35.19
CA MET A 4 -20.06 31.47 34.63
C MET A 4 -19.73 30.00 34.33
N ASP A 5 -20.25 29.03 35.08
CA ASP A 5 -19.97 27.61 34.88
C ASP A 5 -20.61 27.06 33.60
N ARG A 6 -21.81 27.53 33.24
CA ARG A 6 -22.49 27.07 32.00
C ARG A 6 -21.84 27.56 30.69
N VAL A 7 -21.16 28.70 30.74
CA VAL A 7 -20.42 29.21 29.56
C VAL A 7 -19.14 28.40 29.33
N ASN A 8 -18.48 27.98 30.41
CA ASN A 8 -17.25 27.21 30.34
C ASN A 8 -17.49 25.76 29.84
N GLU A 9 -18.61 25.13 30.25
CA GLU A 9 -18.99 23.80 29.75
C GLU A 9 -19.34 23.80 28.26
N LYS A 10 -20.06 24.82 27.78
CA LYS A 10 -20.40 24.96 26.36
C LYS A 10 -19.14 25.16 25.48
N ASN A 11 -18.20 25.98 25.94
CA ASN A 11 -16.94 26.20 25.24
C ASN A 11 -16.06 24.94 25.21
N CYS A 12 -16.06 24.14 26.29
CA CYS A 12 -15.33 22.88 26.35
C CYS A 12 -15.96 21.80 25.44
N GLN A 13 -17.30 21.76 25.34
CA GLN A 13 -18.01 20.87 24.44
C GLN A 13 -17.79 21.26 22.96
N GLN A 14 -17.84 22.56 22.66
CA GLN A 14 -17.58 23.06 21.31
C GLN A 14 -16.15 22.75 20.85
N ALA A 15 -15.14 22.98 21.69
CA ALA A 15 -13.75 22.66 21.41
C ALA A 15 -13.52 21.14 21.15
N ARG A 16 -14.26 20.25 21.85
CA ARG A 16 -14.23 18.81 21.62
C ARG A 16 -14.90 18.40 20.30
N LEU A 17 -15.96 19.07 19.90
CA LEU A 17 -16.64 18.86 18.63
C LEU A 17 -15.75 19.30 17.46
N ASP A 18 -15.13 20.47 17.56
CA ASP A 18 -14.24 21.02 16.54
C ASP A 18 -12.98 20.17 16.36
N SER A 19 -12.39 19.66 17.44
CA SER A 19 -11.26 18.73 17.37
C SER A 19 -11.63 17.39 16.72
N ASN A 20 -12.83 16.86 16.96
CA ASN A 20 -13.32 15.64 16.33
C ASN A 20 -13.62 15.82 14.84
N VAL A 21 -14.11 17.00 14.43
CA VAL A 21 -14.33 17.33 13.01
C VAL A 21 -13.01 17.46 12.27
N SER A 22 -12.02 18.14 12.87
CA SER A 22 -10.68 18.28 12.29
C SER A 22 -10.00 16.93 12.11
N ALA A 23 -10.02 16.06 13.13
CA ALA A 23 -9.44 14.71 13.04
C ALA A 23 -10.11 13.87 11.95
N ARG A 24 -11.44 13.92 11.82
CA ARG A 24 -12.14 13.21 10.71
C ARG A 24 -11.77 13.76 9.34
N GLN A 25 -11.52 15.05 9.23
CA GLN A 25 -11.14 15.70 7.98
C GLN A 25 -9.72 15.30 7.55
N GLU A 26 -8.80 15.20 8.50
CA GLU A 26 -7.45 14.68 8.30
C GLU A 26 -7.47 13.20 7.86
N ASP A 27 -8.26 12.36 8.52
CA ASP A 27 -8.44 10.94 8.16
C ASP A 27 -8.98 10.78 6.72
N LEU A 28 -9.94 11.61 6.31
CA LEU A 28 -10.50 11.60 4.96
C LEU A 28 -9.46 12.03 3.91
N THR A 29 -8.60 12.97 4.25
CA THR A 29 -7.52 13.43 3.35
C THR A 29 -6.48 12.32 3.16
N ILE A 30 -6.05 11.69 4.23
CA ILE A 30 -5.12 10.55 4.19
C ILE A 30 -5.70 9.40 3.36
N LEU A 31 -6.99 9.08 3.54
CA LEU A 31 -7.67 8.06 2.75
C LEU A 31 -7.70 8.39 1.24
N ARG A 32 -7.97 9.64 0.88
CA ARG A 32 -7.95 10.10 -0.52
C ARG A 32 -6.58 9.96 -1.14
N GLU A 33 -5.54 10.41 -0.45
CA GLU A 33 -4.15 10.27 -0.89
C GLU A 33 -3.75 8.79 -1.08
N GLN A 34 -4.12 7.93 -0.15
CA GLN A 34 -3.87 6.48 -0.26
C GLN A 34 -4.60 5.88 -1.46
N MET A 35 -5.85 6.27 -1.72
CA MET A 35 -6.63 5.80 -2.87
C MET A 35 -6.01 6.24 -4.20
N GLU A 36 -5.49 7.46 -4.27
CA GLU A 36 -4.78 7.96 -5.46
C GLU A 36 -3.49 7.19 -5.71
N ILE A 37 -2.69 6.97 -4.67
CA ILE A 37 -1.49 6.14 -4.74
C ILE A 37 -1.82 4.72 -5.23
N LEU A 38 -2.88 4.13 -4.72
CA LEU A 38 -3.32 2.79 -5.12
C LEU A 38 -3.69 2.75 -6.60
N ARG A 39 -4.52 3.69 -7.09
CA ARG A 39 -4.92 3.80 -8.50
C ARG A 39 -3.70 3.92 -9.41
N ASN A 40 -2.78 4.81 -9.06
CA ASN A 40 -1.56 5.06 -9.82
C ASN A 40 -0.57 3.87 -9.85
N ARG A 41 -0.78 2.85 -9.02
CA ARG A 41 0.09 1.66 -8.94
C ARG A 41 -0.56 0.37 -9.42
N LEU A 42 -1.83 0.38 -9.80
CA LEU A 42 -2.54 -0.82 -10.27
C LEU A 42 -1.86 -1.48 -11.47
N PHE A 43 -1.22 -0.70 -12.35
CA PHE A 43 -0.51 -1.22 -13.52
C PHE A 43 0.71 -2.09 -13.18
N LEU A 44 1.24 -2.02 -11.94
CA LEU A 44 2.36 -2.83 -11.47
C LEU A 44 1.94 -4.27 -11.15
N LEU A 45 0.65 -4.52 -10.93
CA LEU A 45 0.09 -5.82 -10.60
C LEU A 45 0.11 -6.76 -11.81
N GLY A 46 0.02 -8.06 -11.54
CA GLY A 46 -0.35 -9.05 -12.54
C GLY A 46 -1.80 -8.85 -13.02
N GLU A 47 -2.15 -9.41 -14.18
CA GLU A 47 -3.44 -9.18 -14.84
C GLU A 47 -4.64 -9.46 -13.92
N GLU A 48 -4.69 -10.65 -13.32
CA GLU A 48 -5.80 -11.08 -12.45
C GLU A 48 -5.99 -10.16 -11.24
N ASP A 49 -4.88 -9.82 -10.55
CA ASP A 49 -4.91 -8.95 -9.38
C ASP A 49 -5.29 -7.51 -9.78
N ARG A 50 -4.84 -7.06 -10.95
CA ARG A 50 -5.18 -5.74 -11.48
C ARG A 50 -6.65 -5.63 -11.79
N VAL A 51 -7.24 -6.60 -12.49
CA VAL A 51 -8.69 -6.64 -12.79
C VAL A 51 -9.49 -6.62 -11.50
N LEU A 52 -9.17 -7.48 -10.53
CA LEU A 52 -9.84 -7.53 -9.23
C LEU A 52 -9.82 -6.17 -8.51
N MET A 53 -8.64 -5.53 -8.47
CA MET A 53 -8.48 -4.26 -7.77
C MET A 53 -9.14 -3.09 -8.51
N ARG A 54 -9.17 -3.09 -9.85
CA ARG A 54 -9.94 -2.11 -10.63
C ARG A 54 -11.42 -2.22 -10.35
N MET A 55 -11.98 -3.43 -10.38
CA MET A 55 -13.38 -3.67 -10.05
C MET A 55 -13.72 -3.14 -8.65
N TYR A 56 -12.82 -3.33 -7.67
CA TYR A 56 -13.03 -2.89 -6.30
C TYR A 56 -12.88 -1.37 -6.13
N PHE A 57 -11.77 -0.77 -6.62
CA PHE A 57 -11.45 0.64 -6.36
C PHE A 57 -12.05 1.62 -7.38
N GLU A 58 -12.13 1.25 -8.66
CA GLU A 58 -12.61 2.13 -9.71
C GLU A 58 -14.11 1.97 -9.95
N ASN A 59 -14.59 0.73 -9.97
CA ASN A 59 -16.00 0.44 -10.27
C ASN A 59 -16.89 0.33 -9.01
N GLY A 60 -16.30 0.44 -7.80
CA GLY A 60 -17.05 0.40 -6.54
C GLY A 60 -17.72 -0.95 -6.23
N ILE A 61 -17.29 -2.04 -6.87
CA ILE A 61 -17.88 -3.36 -6.68
C ILE A 61 -17.54 -3.87 -5.27
N SER A 62 -18.55 -4.24 -4.50
CA SER A 62 -18.36 -4.71 -3.12
C SER A 62 -17.66 -6.08 -3.08
N ILE A 63 -17.00 -6.38 -1.97
CA ILE A 63 -16.36 -7.69 -1.71
C ILE A 63 -17.35 -8.86 -1.88
N ARG A 64 -18.62 -8.65 -1.52
CA ARG A 64 -19.69 -9.66 -1.68
C ARG A 64 -19.98 -9.94 -3.15
N GLN A 65 -20.06 -8.90 -3.96
CA GLN A 65 -20.30 -9.01 -5.42
C GLN A 65 -19.08 -9.63 -6.11
N LEU A 66 -17.85 -9.21 -5.75
CA LEU A 66 -16.63 -9.81 -6.28
C LEU A 66 -16.55 -11.31 -5.98
N ALA A 67 -16.93 -11.71 -4.77
CA ALA A 67 -16.96 -13.12 -4.39
C ALA A 67 -17.94 -13.93 -5.27
N LYS A 68 -19.11 -13.37 -5.56
CA LYS A 68 -20.09 -13.99 -6.49
C LYS A 68 -19.54 -14.09 -7.91
N LEU A 69 -18.97 -13.00 -8.44
CA LEU A 69 -18.42 -12.94 -9.80
C LEU A 69 -17.26 -13.91 -10.02
N THR A 70 -16.42 -14.10 -9.01
CA THR A 70 -15.23 -14.97 -9.09
C THR A 70 -15.51 -16.40 -8.65
N GLY A 71 -16.71 -16.72 -8.17
CA GLY A 71 -17.02 -18.02 -7.58
C GLY A 71 -16.22 -18.35 -6.31
N THR A 72 -15.66 -17.33 -5.65
CA THR A 72 -14.73 -17.48 -4.53
C THR A 72 -15.38 -17.06 -3.21
N ASN A 73 -14.96 -17.65 -2.09
CA ASN A 73 -15.45 -17.29 -0.77
C ASN A 73 -15.12 -15.80 -0.45
N ARG A 74 -16.10 -15.09 0.14
CA ARG A 74 -15.98 -13.67 0.55
C ARG A 74 -14.74 -13.40 1.41
N ALA A 75 -14.42 -14.31 2.35
CA ALA A 75 -13.26 -14.17 3.23
C ALA A 75 -11.94 -14.23 2.43
N ASN A 76 -11.88 -15.05 1.38
CA ASN A 76 -10.70 -15.15 0.51
C ASN A 76 -10.52 -13.88 -0.32
N ILE A 77 -11.59 -13.33 -0.90
CA ILE A 77 -11.54 -12.06 -1.63
C ILE A 77 -11.11 -10.93 -0.71
N SER A 78 -11.68 -10.81 0.50
CA SER A 78 -11.31 -9.81 1.48
C SER A 78 -9.82 -9.89 1.85
N ARG A 79 -9.31 -11.10 2.13
CA ARG A 79 -7.87 -11.32 2.41
C ARG A 79 -6.99 -10.97 1.21
N LYS A 80 -7.41 -11.34 -0.01
CA LYS A 80 -6.68 -11.05 -1.25
C LYS A 80 -6.59 -9.53 -1.47
N VAL A 81 -7.70 -8.81 -1.38
CA VAL A 81 -7.74 -7.34 -1.51
C VAL A 81 -6.83 -6.67 -0.48
N ARG A 82 -6.95 -7.00 0.81
CA ARG A 82 -6.09 -6.44 1.87
C ARG A 82 -4.60 -6.71 1.62
N LYS A 83 -4.25 -7.92 1.19
CA LYS A 83 -2.87 -8.30 0.90
C LYS A 83 -2.30 -7.49 -0.26
N ILE A 84 -3.07 -7.30 -1.34
CA ILE A 84 -2.65 -6.51 -2.50
C ILE A 84 -2.52 -5.03 -2.11
N THR A 85 -3.51 -4.47 -1.40
CA THR A 85 -3.47 -3.08 -0.91
C THR A 85 -2.20 -2.81 -0.10
N ARG A 86 -1.88 -3.67 0.87
CA ARG A 86 -0.66 -3.56 1.68
C ARG A 86 0.60 -3.55 0.83
N ARG A 87 0.65 -4.39 -0.22
CA ARG A 87 1.81 -4.44 -1.14
C ARG A 87 1.93 -3.18 -1.99
N LEU A 88 0.82 -2.66 -2.49
CA LEU A 88 0.82 -1.43 -3.27
C LEU A 88 1.26 -0.21 -2.45
N LEU A 89 1.03 -0.23 -1.14
CA LEU A 89 1.45 0.80 -0.18
C LEU A 89 2.84 0.53 0.43
N ASP A 90 3.54 -0.55 0.04
CA ASP A 90 4.84 -0.91 0.61
C ASP A 90 5.89 0.17 0.34
N GLU A 91 6.39 0.79 1.40
CA GLU A 91 7.39 1.88 1.34
C GLU A 91 8.70 1.43 0.67
N ARG A 92 9.09 0.18 0.83
CA ARG A 92 10.31 -0.37 0.21
C ARG A 92 10.25 -0.26 -1.31
N PHE A 93 9.08 -0.53 -1.89
CA PHE A 93 8.89 -0.37 -3.33
C PHE A 93 8.85 1.10 -3.74
N VAL A 94 8.31 1.98 -2.90
CA VAL A 94 8.35 3.44 -3.14
C VAL A 94 9.79 3.93 -3.24
N ILE A 95 10.66 3.47 -2.33
CA ILE A 95 12.10 3.80 -2.37
C ILE A 95 12.73 3.26 -3.67
N CYS A 96 12.40 2.04 -4.08
CA CYS A 96 12.86 1.49 -5.36
C CYS A 96 12.41 2.34 -6.55
N LEU A 97 11.18 2.86 -6.55
CA LEU A 97 10.68 3.78 -7.59
C LEU A 97 11.48 5.09 -7.62
N ARG A 98 11.70 5.70 -6.46
CA ARG A 98 12.48 6.95 -6.33
C ARG A 98 13.94 6.74 -6.75
N LYS A 99 14.52 5.59 -6.42
CA LYS A 99 15.90 5.21 -6.73
C LYS A 99 16.03 4.42 -8.04
N ARG A 100 15.02 4.48 -8.92
CA ARG A 100 14.98 3.68 -10.16
C ARG A 100 16.25 3.82 -11.02
N ARG A 101 16.86 5.01 -11.06
CA ARG A 101 18.10 5.26 -11.80
C ARG A 101 19.34 4.59 -11.22
N ALA A 102 19.32 4.26 -9.92
CA ALA A 102 20.42 3.56 -9.23
C ALA A 102 20.28 2.02 -9.31
N MET A 103 19.27 1.53 -10.02
CA MET A 103 18.98 0.10 -10.15
C MET A 103 19.04 -0.32 -11.61
N THR A 104 19.55 -1.52 -11.86
CA THR A 104 19.44 -2.13 -13.18
C THR A 104 17.98 -2.48 -13.51
N PRO A 105 17.60 -2.60 -14.78
CA PRO A 105 16.28 -3.08 -15.19
C PRO A 105 15.91 -4.42 -14.56
N PHE A 106 16.87 -5.32 -14.41
CA PHE A 106 16.69 -6.62 -13.79
C PHE A 106 16.39 -6.51 -12.28
N GLU A 107 17.17 -5.74 -11.53
CA GLU A 107 16.95 -5.48 -10.10
C GLU A 107 15.58 -4.87 -9.85
N PHE A 108 15.19 -3.86 -10.63
CA PHE A 108 13.87 -3.25 -10.50
C PHE A 108 12.74 -4.24 -10.81
N SER A 109 12.91 -5.11 -11.81
CA SER A 109 11.95 -6.16 -12.15
C SER A 109 11.81 -7.18 -11.01
N VAL A 110 12.93 -7.57 -10.37
CA VAL A 110 12.93 -8.47 -9.20
C VAL A 110 12.27 -7.79 -7.99
N ALA A 111 12.55 -6.51 -7.74
CA ALA A 111 11.90 -5.72 -6.67
C ALA A 111 10.37 -5.69 -6.85
N ARG A 112 9.89 -5.40 -8.08
CA ARG A 112 8.47 -5.41 -8.40
C ARG A 112 7.83 -6.78 -8.16
N ASP A 113 8.46 -7.85 -8.64
CA ASP A 113 7.95 -9.21 -8.49
C ASP A 113 7.89 -9.63 -7.01
N SER A 114 8.87 -9.22 -6.20
CA SER A 114 8.92 -9.52 -4.76
C SER A 114 7.95 -8.65 -3.94
N PHE A 115 8.03 -7.33 -4.04
CA PHE A 115 7.28 -6.42 -3.16
C PHE A 115 5.83 -6.23 -3.60
N ILE A 116 5.58 -6.08 -4.91
CA ILE A 116 4.24 -5.80 -5.43
C ILE A 116 3.48 -7.08 -5.74
N ARG A 117 4.07 -8.00 -6.51
CA ARG A 117 3.41 -9.28 -6.86
C ARG A 117 3.47 -10.29 -5.72
N GLY A 118 4.43 -10.12 -4.80
CA GLY A 118 4.62 -10.95 -3.62
C GLY A 118 5.03 -12.37 -3.96
N LEU A 119 5.78 -12.54 -5.03
CA LEU A 119 6.35 -13.80 -5.43
C LEU A 119 7.51 -14.18 -4.50
N SER A 120 7.62 -15.45 -4.18
CA SER A 120 8.78 -16.01 -3.49
C SER A 120 10.02 -15.98 -4.39
N PHE A 121 11.21 -16.06 -3.81
CA PHE A 121 12.46 -16.10 -4.60
C PHE A 121 12.53 -17.29 -5.54
N ARG A 122 11.90 -18.42 -5.17
CA ARG A 122 11.80 -19.60 -6.03
C ARG A 122 10.90 -19.32 -7.24
N GLU A 123 9.74 -18.73 -7.06
CA GLU A 123 8.84 -18.35 -8.16
C GLU A 123 9.49 -17.30 -9.08
N ILE A 124 10.21 -16.32 -8.50
CA ILE A 124 10.95 -15.32 -9.30
C ILE A 124 12.05 -15.99 -10.12
N SER A 125 12.81 -16.93 -9.54
CA SER A 125 13.88 -17.63 -10.23
C SER A 125 13.35 -18.45 -11.41
N GLN A 126 12.25 -19.18 -11.21
CA GLN A 126 11.57 -19.93 -12.27
C GLN A 126 11.05 -19.01 -13.38
N ARG A 127 10.35 -17.93 -13.01
CA ARG A 127 9.78 -16.98 -13.96
C ARG A 127 10.83 -16.26 -14.81
N LYS A 128 11.97 -15.93 -14.21
CA LYS A 128 13.06 -15.22 -14.90
C LYS A 128 14.12 -16.15 -15.51
N ARG A 129 13.97 -17.46 -15.32
CA ARG A 129 14.92 -18.50 -15.80
C ARG A 129 16.35 -18.23 -15.31
N VAL A 130 16.51 -17.85 -14.06
CA VAL A 130 17.80 -17.64 -13.40
C VAL A 130 17.88 -18.45 -12.10
N SER A 131 19.09 -18.69 -11.60
CA SER A 131 19.27 -19.47 -10.37
C SER A 131 18.67 -18.75 -9.15
N TYR A 132 18.20 -19.53 -8.18
CA TYR A 132 17.75 -19.03 -6.87
C TYR A 132 18.83 -18.17 -6.19
N HIS A 133 20.10 -18.59 -6.30
CA HIS A 133 21.22 -17.85 -5.73
C HIS A 133 21.36 -16.46 -6.37
N SER A 134 21.19 -16.34 -7.68
CA SER A 134 21.19 -15.07 -8.39
C SER A 134 20.10 -14.13 -7.87
N ILE A 135 18.87 -14.63 -7.71
CA ILE A 135 17.76 -13.81 -7.13
C ILE A 135 18.09 -13.35 -5.70
N ARG A 136 18.64 -14.25 -4.88
CA ARG A 136 19.04 -13.90 -3.50
C ARG A 136 20.13 -12.82 -3.47
N LYS A 137 21.12 -12.89 -4.36
CA LYS A 137 22.17 -11.87 -4.51
C LYS A 137 21.58 -10.54 -4.97
N THR A 138 20.71 -10.56 -5.97
CA THR A 138 19.99 -9.38 -6.47
C THR A 138 19.17 -8.73 -5.38
N MET A 139 18.42 -9.49 -4.57
CA MET A 139 17.65 -8.96 -3.45
C MET A 139 18.54 -8.33 -2.35
N LYS A 140 19.75 -8.85 -2.15
CA LYS A 140 20.73 -8.21 -1.24
C LYS A 140 21.15 -6.83 -1.75
N ASN A 141 21.39 -6.68 -3.06
CA ASN A 141 21.70 -5.39 -3.67
C ASN A 141 20.50 -4.41 -3.55
N ILE A 142 19.30 -4.88 -3.86
CA ILE A 142 18.07 -4.09 -3.73
C ILE A 142 17.91 -3.56 -2.29
N LYS A 143 18.13 -4.41 -1.27
CA LYS A 143 18.09 -3.99 0.13
C LYS A 143 19.10 -2.89 0.44
N ARG A 144 20.34 -2.98 -0.05
CA ARG A 144 21.34 -1.92 0.12
C ARG A 144 20.89 -0.58 -0.48
N VAL A 145 20.23 -0.61 -1.66
CA VAL A 145 19.67 0.61 -2.28
C VAL A 145 18.55 1.20 -1.41
N ILE A 146 17.71 0.35 -0.81
CA ILE A 146 16.63 0.76 0.10
C ILE A 146 17.22 1.37 1.37
N ASP A 147 18.17 0.69 2.02
CA ASP A 147 18.78 1.12 3.27
C ASP A 147 19.50 2.46 3.10
N ASN A 148 20.25 2.63 2.00
CA ASN A 148 20.87 3.92 1.64
C ASN A 148 19.85 5.02 1.30
N GLY A 149 18.60 4.66 1.01
CA GLY A 149 17.50 5.59 0.78
C GLY A 149 16.82 6.07 2.06
N ASN A 150 16.79 5.24 3.11
CA ASN A 150 16.16 5.56 4.39
C ASN A 150 16.96 6.58 5.23
N ILE A 151 18.26 6.73 5.00
CA ILE A 151 19.11 7.68 5.72
C ILE A 151 18.64 9.12 5.53
N TYR A 152 17.93 9.42 4.41
CA TYR A 152 17.44 10.78 4.10
C TYR A 152 16.03 11.06 4.62
N THR A 153 15.30 10.10 5.15
CA THR A 153 13.88 10.30 5.58
C THR A 153 13.70 10.40 7.10
N GLY A 154 14.79 10.30 7.90
CA GLY A 154 14.79 10.64 9.34
C GLY A 154 13.80 9.86 10.24
N LYS A 155 13.14 8.82 9.75
CA LYS A 155 12.27 7.96 10.56
C LYS A 155 12.92 6.58 10.73
N LYS A 156 13.53 6.35 11.90
CA LYS A 156 13.69 4.99 12.44
C LYS A 156 12.29 4.46 12.74
N LEU A 157 11.92 3.35 12.13
CA LEU A 157 10.84 2.48 12.57
C LEU A 157 11.26 1.71 13.81
#